data_c8ea3ad6d447aad7465029e7c26ff8a5
#
_entry.id   c8ea3ad6d447aad7465029e7c26ff8a5
#
_cell.length_a   1.000
_cell.length_b   1.000
_cell.length_c   1.000
_cell.angle_alpha   90.00
_cell.angle_beta   90.00
_cell.angle_gamma   90.00
#
_symmetry.space_group_name_H-M   'P 1'
#
loop_
_entity.id
_entity.type
_entity.pdbx_description
1 polymer ?
#
loop_
_entity_poly.entity_id
_entity_poly.type
_entity_poly.pdbx_seq_one_letter_code
_entity_poly.pdbx_strand_id
1 'polypeptide(L)'
;MSKTSEKFTSVNSGGVKLKGFSLTKNSAKLMVNVFCLFSVFNATTSCTDELVEESPDDLGSAEAVSVDKEKFGNTIILGKKLNNPYSLKNMQAAYDSLCRESGVATRSVDLLQPTHLYVRFLPKDSVDINRLDKEKLDLFCYPLDYDVEQWGDYYHDPSIPADQPTWQYTRVPVGYDFPDVQYEILDTCFIPEDEDEVETRMAGNAFSLGDLEDAAYEHSGNGDMLVKDELRAKHSPCGTFTVYNSYTGRYEGVAGIAVRMGKFVKWFHVYTDRDGYYFTKSTFRTDPHYWIYFDNKKGFKIGSWSVFANARLCAMGKHSNKGYSHAFEMGSDMWAHCLVNNATYYMYENYESYIPSDMRLWVLDNSGKGSAAMLGHNTASKQKVMAIMGASLGLGAAAVDQLIPALTALAPDIIVGAKGRNAYYLYECTCHELSHSMHFKKVGKSYWNKYIDGIIELRNKRLYGTSDTDSKYSGYIGVGETWGHAMGYYMANQKLSRSYDPDSYWFNPKKTKELLDNKDITPLQFLNCMEGSVTDLHTLNEKLTSKYNVSKNLYY
;
A
#
# COMPACT_ATOMS: atom_id res chain seq x y z
N MET A 1 41.97 32.56 34.59
CA MET A 1 41.38 31.93 35.76
C MET A 1 39.89 31.96 35.52
N SER A 2 39.12 30.92 35.36
CA SER A 2 39.13 29.52 35.75
C SER A 2 38.43 28.68 34.65
N LYS A 3 39.02 27.55 34.33
CA LYS A 3 38.42 26.50 33.47
C LYS A 3 37.35 25.74 34.28
N THR A 4 36.18 25.56 33.74
CA THR A 4 35.26 24.50 34.17
C THR A 4 34.93 23.61 32.98
N SER A 5 35.52 22.41 32.99
CA SER A 5 35.19 21.28 32.12
C SER A 5 34.04 20.52 32.76
N GLU A 6 32.90 20.43 32.10
CA GLU A 6 31.84 19.49 32.51
C GLU A 6 32.06 18.13 31.84
N LYS A 7 32.25 17.15 32.69
CA LYS A 7 32.30 15.74 32.36
C LYS A 7 30.86 15.23 32.16
N PHE A 8 30.56 14.69 30.96
CA PHE A 8 29.39 13.85 30.78
C PHE A 8 29.63 12.51 31.43
N THR A 9 28.88 12.22 32.48
CA THR A 9 28.82 10.92 33.14
C THR A 9 27.80 10.03 32.41
N SER A 10 28.26 8.88 31.94
CA SER A 10 27.44 7.79 31.44
C SER A 10 26.53 7.24 32.55
N VAL A 11 25.23 7.24 32.30
CA VAL A 11 24.25 6.55 33.14
C VAL A 11 24.16 5.09 32.68
N ASN A 12 24.64 4.18 33.51
CA ASN A 12 24.43 2.74 33.40
C ASN A 12 22.94 2.44 33.64
N SER A 13 22.18 2.03 32.62
CA SER A 13 20.88 1.39 32.79
C SER A 13 21.06 -0.12 32.98
N GLY A 14 20.58 -0.62 34.09
CA GLY A 14 20.65 -2.03 34.49
C GLY A 14 19.99 -2.96 33.46
N GLY A 15 20.80 -3.81 32.86
CA GLY A 15 20.36 -4.83 31.92
C GLY A 15 19.57 -5.94 32.58
N VAL A 16 18.32 -6.07 32.25
CA VAL A 16 17.56 -7.31 32.36
C VAL A 16 18.07 -8.25 31.25
N LYS A 17 18.83 -9.28 31.63
CA LYS A 17 19.25 -10.34 30.71
C LYS A 17 18.02 -11.14 30.27
N LEU A 18 17.42 -10.77 29.14
CA LEU A 18 16.58 -11.68 28.38
C LEU A 18 17.48 -12.75 27.76
N LYS A 19 17.27 -14.02 28.16
CA LYS A 19 17.94 -15.16 27.55
C LYS A 19 17.67 -15.14 26.05
N GLY A 20 18.74 -14.95 25.27
CA GLY A 20 18.69 -14.98 23.82
C GLY A 20 18.15 -16.30 23.31
N PHE A 21 16.99 -16.27 22.68
CA PHE A 21 16.52 -17.37 21.84
C PHE A 21 17.27 -17.25 20.50
N SER A 22 18.15 -18.20 20.24
CA SER A 22 18.78 -18.39 18.94
C SER A 22 17.72 -18.88 17.96
N LEU A 23 17.17 -17.99 17.18
CA LEU A 23 16.31 -18.29 16.03
C LEU A 23 17.19 -18.75 14.85
N THR A 24 17.72 -19.97 14.95
CA THR A 24 18.45 -20.65 13.87
C THR A 24 17.45 -21.14 12.82
N LYS A 25 17.89 -21.31 11.57
CA LYS A 25 17.27 -22.02 10.40
C LYS A 25 15.74 -22.22 10.37
N ASN A 26 15.05 -22.01 11.48
CA ASN A 26 13.61 -22.12 11.64
C ASN A 26 12.85 -20.85 11.21
N SER A 27 13.51 -19.68 11.18
CA SER A 27 12.84 -18.41 10.85
C SER A 27 12.49 -18.31 9.36
N ALA A 28 13.37 -18.77 8.47
CA ALA A 28 13.05 -18.85 7.04
C ALA A 28 11.97 -19.90 6.76
N LYS A 29 11.99 -21.03 7.47
CA LYS A 29 10.90 -22.01 7.47
C LYS A 29 9.61 -21.41 8.04
N LEU A 30 9.70 -20.55 9.04
CA LEU A 30 8.56 -19.87 9.62
C LEU A 30 7.91 -18.90 8.59
N MET A 31 8.69 -18.13 7.84
CA MET A 31 8.16 -17.27 6.77
C MET A 31 7.50 -18.06 5.64
N VAL A 32 8.11 -19.14 5.16
CA VAL A 32 7.51 -20.03 4.16
C VAL A 32 6.24 -20.68 4.70
N ASN A 33 6.23 -21.09 5.97
CA ASN A 33 5.07 -21.67 6.62
C ASN A 33 3.95 -20.64 6.85
N VAL A 34 4.26 -19.39 7.17
CA VAL A 34 3.29 -18.30 7.29
C VAL A 34 2.65 -18.02 5.93
N PHE A 35 3.39 -18.12 4.81
CA PHE A 35 2.84 -18.04 3.46
C PHE A 35 1.83 -19.17 3.15
N CYS A 36 2.15 -20.42 3.47
CA CYS A 36 1.21 -21.55 3.32
C CYS A 36 -0.05 -21.37 4.17
N LEU A 37 0.06 -20.66 5.30
CA LEU A 37 -1.03 -20.49 6.25
C LEU A 37 -2.06 -19.45 5.84
N PHE A 38 -1.67 -18.32 5.23
CA PHE A 38 -2.65 -17.40 4.68
C PHE A 38 -3.40 -18.01 3.48
N SER A 39 -2.78 -18.94 2.77
CA SER A 39 -3.49 -19.76 1.77
C SER A 39 -4.56 -20.67 2.41
N VAL A 40 -4.23 -21.28 3.57
CA VAL A 40 -5.19 -22.06 4.39
C VAL A 40 -6.25 -21.13 5.00
N PHE A 41 -5.87 -19.94 5.46
CA PHE A 41 -6.80 -18.95 6.01
C PHE A 41 -7.80 -18.47 4.94
N ASN A 42 -7.35 -18.15 3.72
CA ASN A 42 -8.24 -17.85 2.61
C ASN A 42 -9.20 -19.01 2.32
N ALA A 43 -8.75 -20.26 2.47
CA ALA A 43 -9.61 -21.42 2.32
C ALA A 43 -10.68 -21.54 3.42
N THR A 44 -10.43 -21.01 4.63
CA THR A 44 -11.35 -21.14 5.77
C THR A 44 -12.21 -19.91 6.05
N THR A 45 -11.85 -18.73 5.54
CA THR A 45 -12.57 -17.46 5.80
C THR A 45 -13.01 -16.73 4.53
N SER A 46 -12.75 -17.30 3.36
CA SER A 46 -13.14 -16.69 2.07
C SER A 46 -14.65 -16.67 1.89
N CYS A 47 -15.17 -15.54 1.45
CA CYS A 47 -16.58 -15.34 1.12
C CYS A 47 -16.92 -15.68 -0.34
N THR A 48 -15.92 -15.83 -1.21
CA THR A 48 -16.14 -16.16 -2.62
C THR A 48 -15.84 -17.62 -2.91
N ASP A 49 -16.72 -18.32 -3.64
CA ASP A 49 -16.52 -19.72 -4.02
C ASP A 49 -15.60 -19.90 -5.23
N GLU A 50 -14.99 -21.09 -5.34
CA GLU A 50 -14.08 -21.46 -6.42
C GLU A 50 -14.81 -21.82 -7.73
N LEU A 51 -16.13 -21.84 -7.73
CA LEU A 51 -16.91 -22.27 -8.87
C LEU A 51 -17.09 -21.13 -9.90
N VAL A 52 -16.02 -20.77 -10.57
CA VAL A 52 -16.11 -20.32 -11.95
C VAL A 52 -15.57 -21.46 -12.79
N GLU A 53 -16.43 -22.42 -13.15
CA GLU A 53 -16.19 -23.19 -14.36
C GLU A 53 -16.12 -22.16 -15.49
N GLU A 54 -14.95 -22.04 -16.11
CA GLU A 54 -14.79 -21.30 -17.35
C GLU A 54 -15.84 -21.85 -18.33
N SER A 55 -16.80 -21.03 -18.72
CA SER A 55 -17.56 -21.34 -19.91
C SER A 55 -16.59 -21.31 -21.09
N PRO A 56 -16.51 -22.37 -21.93
CA PRO A 56 -15.47 -22.49 -22.95
C PRO A 56 -15.55 -21.47 -24.08
N ASP A 57 -16.52 -20.57 -24.08
CA ASP A 57 -16.89 -19.80 -25.27
C ASP A 57 -16.35 -18.36 -25.32
N ASP A 58 -15.57 -17.89 -24.32
CA ASP A 58 -15.07 -16.50 -24.27
C ASP A 58 -13.53 -16.36 -24.35
N LEU A 59 -12.81 -17.43 -24.56
CA LEU A 59 -11.40 -17.39 -24.93
C LEU A 59 -11.26 -17.24 -26.45
N GLY A 60 -11.53 -16.03 -26.97
CA GLY A 60 -10.94 -15.62 -28.22
C GLY A 60 -9.44 -15.83 -28.12
N SER A 61 -8.89 -16.68 -28.97
CA SER A 61 -7.48 -17.02 -29.06
C SER A 61 -6.63 -15.76 -29.28
N ALA A 62 -6.28 -15.09 -28.18
CA ALA A 62 -5.16 -14.19 -28.15
C ALA A 62 -3.94 -15.11 -28.09
N GLU A 63 -3.24 -15.27 -29.23
CA GLU A 63 -1.88 -15.77 -29.24
C GLU A 63 -1.14 -15.04 -28.13
N ALA A 64 -0.62 -15.82 -27.19
CA ALA A 64 0.26 -15.32 -26.15
C ALA A 64 1.47 -14.69 -26.84
N VAL A 65 1.42 -13.37 -27.05
CA VAL A 65 2.63 -12.60 -27.29
C VAL A 65 3.47 -12.87 -26.06
N SER A 66 4.56 -13.60 -26.26
CA SER A 66 5.62 -13.75 -25.27
C SER A 66 6.20 -12.35 -25.06
N VAL A 67 5.60 -11.61 -24.14
CA VAL A 67 6.23 -10.43 -23.56
C VAL A 67 7.45 -11.00 -22.87
N ASP A 68 8.65 -10.71 -23.42
CA ASP A 68 9.89 -10.90 -22.71
C ASP A 68 9.67 -10.32 -21.32
N LYS A 69 9.59 -11.22 -20.34
CA LYS A 69 9.63 -10.84 -18.94
C LYS A 69 11.02 -10.25 -18.75
N GLU A 70 11.16 -8.95 -18.93
CA GLU A 70 12.25 -8.24 -18.29
C GLU A 70 12.16 -8.63 -16.83
N LYS A 71 13.00 -9.57 -16.45
CA LYS A 71 13.19 -10.00 -15.08
C LYS A 71 13.83 -8.81 -14.36
N PHE A 72 13.00 -7.86 -13.92
CA PHE A 72 13.38 -7.07 -12.78
C PHE A 72 13.50 -8.10 -11.65
N GLY A 73 14.74 -8.41 -11.28
CA GLY A 73 14.97 -9.28 -10.14
C GLY A 73 14.22 -8.68 -8.95
N ASN A 74 13.57 -9.49 -8.12
CA ASN A 74 12.84 -9.01 -6.94
C ASN A 74 13.75 -8.25 -5.95
N THR A 75 15.02 -8.14 -6.21
CA THR A 75 16.05 -7.58 -5.34
C THR A 75 16.83 -6.47 -6.04
N ILE A 76 16.94 -5.32 -5.39
CA ILE A 76 17.82 -4.22 -5.81
C ILE A 76 19.28 -4.64 -5.62
N ILE A 77 20.12 -4.42 -6.64
CA ILE A 77 21.57 -4.56 -6.55
C ILE A 77 22.18 -3.17 -6.57
N LEU A 78 22.90 -2.84 -5.50
CA LEU A 78 23.59 -1.55 -5.38
C LEU A 78 24.93 -1.60 -6.10
N GLY A 79 25.25 -0.52 -6.80
CA GLY A 79 26.54 -0.26 -7.38
C GLY A 79 27.46 0.50 -6.41
N LYS A 80 28.25 1.41 -6.95
CA LYS A 80 29.19 2.23 -6.16
C LYS A 80 28.47 3.28 -5.32
N LYS A 81 29.04 3.60 -4.17
CA LYS A 81 28.62 4.76 -3.39
C LYS A 81 28.98 6.04 -4.16
N LEU A 82 28.05 6.98 -4.20
CA LEU A 82 28.18 8.28 -4.84
C LEU A 82 28.33 9.38 -3.77
N ASN A 83 28.98 10.49 -4.13
CA ASN A 83 28.96 11.67 -3.28
C ASN A 83 27.61 12.38 -3.44
N ASN A 84 26.92 12.62 -2.33
CA ASN A 84 25.63 13.32 -2.35
C ASN A 84 25.82 14.80 -2.75
N PRO A 85 25.31 15.25 -3.92
CA PRO A 85 25.43 16.65 -4.33
C PRO A 85 24.73 17.61 -3.35
N TYR A 86 23.67 17.15 -2.68
CA TYR A 86 22.90 17.94 -1.71
C TYR A 86 23.53 17.97 -0.32
N SER A 87 24.67 17.31 -0.06
CA SER A 87 25.36 17.47 1.20
C SER A 87 25.70 18.95 1.42
N LEU A 88 25.55 19.45 2.65
CA LEU A 88 25.84 20.85 2.96
C LEU A 88 27.24 21.23 2.50
N LYS A 89 28.22 20.32 2.63
CA LYS A 89 29.59 20.50 2.17
C LYS A 89 29.70 20.76 0.66
N ASN A 90 29.03 19.93 -0.17
CA ASN A 90 29.10 20.06 -1.63
C ASN A 90 28.32 21.29 -2.11
N MET A 91 27.15 21.56 -1.51
CA MET A 91 26.38 22.77 -1.80
C MET A 91 27.10 24.04 -1.44
N GLN A 92 27.79 24.10 -0.28
CA GLN A 92 28.61 25.26 0.12
C GLN A 92 29.79 25.44 -0.83
N ALA A 93 30.48 24.36 -1.22
CA ALA A 93 31.59 24.45 -2.18
C ALA A 93 31.15 24.98 -3.54
N ALA A 94 29.97 24.54 -4.01
CA ALA A 94 29.35 25.05 -5.22
C ALA A 94 28.98 26.53 -5.12
N TYR A 95 28.37 26.93 -4.01
CA TYR A 95 28.03 28.31 -3.72
C TYR A 95 29.28 29.23 -3.74
N ASP A 96 30.34 28.83 -3.05
CA ASP A 96 31.61 29.58 -2.99
C ASP A 96 32.28 29.69 -4.38
N SER A 97 32.13 28.67 -5.25
CA SER A 97 32.62 28.69 -6.63
C SER A 97 31.88 29.70 -7.47
N LEU A 98 30.53 29.61 -7.46
CA LEU A 98 29.68 30.53 -8.20
C LEU A 98 29.84 32.00 -7.76
N CYS A 99 30.01 32.24 -6.49
CA CYS A 99 30.31 33.59 -5.99
C CYS A 99 31.63 34.12 -6.56
N ARG A 100 32.68 33.30 -6.59
CA ARG A 100 33.99 33.68 -7.19
C ARG A 100 33.88 33.97 -8.68
N GLU A 101 33.20 33.14 -9.42
CA GLU A 101 33.01 33.26 -10.86
C GLU A 101 32.18 34.49 -11.23
N SER A 102 31.19 34.82 -10.41
CA SER A 102 30.32 36.00 -10.58
C SER A 102 30.94 37.29 -10.08
N GLY A 103 32.15 37.28 -9.52
CA GLY A 103 32.82 38.47 -8.98
C GLY A 103 32.11 39.04 -7.75
N VAL A 104 31.23 38.31 -7.11
CA VAL A 104 30.56 38.70 -5.88
C VAL A 104 31.57 38.56 -4.74
N ALA A 105 31.93 39.68 -4.10
CA ALA A 105 32.77 39.63 -2.92
C ALA A 105 32.04 38.81 -1.84
N THR A 106 32.56 37.62 -1.53
CA THR A 106 32.13 36.84 -0.37
C THR A 106 32.51 37.67 0.87
N ARG A 107 31.57 38.53 1.29
CA ARG A 107 31.65 39.09 2.64
C ARG A 107 31.60 37.91 3.58
N SER A 108 32.53 37.86 4.49
CA SER A 108 32.66 36.81 5.49
C SER A 108 31.29 36.22 5.88
N VAL A 109 31.07 34.96 5.43
CA VAL A 109 30.07 34.06 5.99
C VAL A 109 28.63 34.24 5.51
N ASP A 110 28.37 34.11 4.20
CA ASP A 110 27.05 33.62 3.75
C ASP A 110 27.10 32.10 3.73
N LEU A 111 27.09 31.49 4.93
CA LEU A 111 27.00 30.04 5.05
C LEU A 111 25.56 29.59 4.72
N LEU A 112 25.45 28.63 3.81
CA LEU A 112 24.18 27.96 3.57
C LEU A 112 23.69 27.30 4.86
N GLN A 113 22.45 27.55 5.20
CA GLN A 113 21.85 26.89 6.36
C GLN A 113 21.29 25.54 5.93
N PRO A 114 21.52 24.48 6.71
CA PRO A 114 20.95 23.16 6.36
C PRO A 114 19.43 23.23 6.40
N THR A 115 18.79 22.58 5.42
CA THR A 115 17.33 22.46 5.34
C THR A 115 16.86 21.10 5.83
N HIS A 116 17.63 20.06 5.58
CA HIS A 116 17.26 18.67 5.84
C HIS A 116 18.40 17.86 6.44
N LEU A 117 18.04 16.73 7.05
CA LEU A 117 18.93 15.67 7.46
C LEU A 117 18.67 14.44 6.60
N TYR A 118 19.71 13.81 6.07
CA TYR A 118 19.65 12.48 5.50
C TYR A 118 19.78 11.47 6.63
N VAL A 119 18.77 10.63 6.80
CA VAL A 119 18.68 9.73 7.95
C VAL A 119 18.31 8.32 7.51
N ARG A 120 18.59 7.34 8.39
CA ARG A 120 18.05 6.00 8.27
C ARG A 120 17.48 5.53 9.60
N PHE A 121 16.40 4.79 9.54
CA PHE A 121 15.74 4.14 10.66
C PHE A 121 15.97 2.63 10.60
N LEU A 122 16.18 2.00 11.75
CA LEU A 122 16.24 0.53 11.87
C LEU A 122 15.02 0.04 12.67
N PRO A 123 13.90 -0.26 12.01
CA PRO A 123 12.75 -0.85 12.69
C PRO A 123 13.10 -2.25 13.20
N LYS A 124 12.73 -2.58 14.42
CA LYS A 124 12.95 -3.90 15.04
C LYS A 124 11.95 -4.95 14.55
N ASP A 125 10.74 -4.49 14.26
CA ASP A 125 9.61 -5.33 13.89
C ASP A 125 8.55 -4.53 13.11
N SER A 126 7.43 -5.18 12.81
CA SER A 126 6.30 -4.58 12.13
C SER A 126 5.58 -3.48 12.93
N VAL A 127 5.79 -3.41 14.26
CA VAL A 127 5.23 -2.33 15.09
C VAL A 127 5.99 -1.04 14.82
N ASP A 128 7.33 -1.12 14.75
CA ASP A 128 8.18 0.01 14.39
C ASP A 128 7.93 0.47 12.94
N ILE A 129 7.72 -0.47 12.00
CA ILE A 129 7.32 -0.13 10.62
C ILE A 129 5.99 0.63 10.61
N ASN A 130 5.00 0.17 11.38
CA ASN A 130 3.72 0.86 11.47
C ASN A 130 3.82 2.22 12.18
N ARG A 131 4.81 2.40 13.05
CA ARG A 131 5.13 3.67 13.68
C ARG A 131 5.71 4.65 12.66
N LEU A 132 6.69 4.21 11.87
CA LEU A 132 7.26 5.00 10.77
C LEU A 132 6.24 5.35 9.69
N ASP A 133 5.29 4.46 9.39
CA ASP A 133 4.22 4.72 8.43
C ASP A 133 3.32 5.91 8.82
N LYS A 134 3.12 6.12 10.11
CA LYS A 134 2.34 7.25 10.65
C LYS A 134 3.03 8.60 10.46
N GLU A 135 4.35 8.60 10.33
CA GLU A 135 5.16 9.79 10.09
C GLU A 135 4.98 10.36 8.67
N LYS A 136 4.34 9.61 7.76
CA LYS A 136 4.12 10.03 6.37
C LYS A 136 5.40 10.36 5.60
N LEU A 137 6.53 9.73 5.96
CA LEU A 137 7.81 9.89 5.31
C LEU A 137 7.90 9.04 4.03
N ASP A 138 8.64 9.53 3.03
CA ASP A 138 9.05 8.73 1.88
C ASP A 138 10.22 7.83 2.28
N LEU A 139 9.90 6.61 2.71
CA LEU A 139 10.87 5.62 3.15
C LEU A 139 11.34 4.76 1.99
N PHE A 140 12.65 4.46 1.99
CA PHE A 140 13.31 3.60 1.00
C PHE A 140 14.10 2.52 1.72
N CYS A 141 14.03 1.28 1.24
CA CYS A 141 14.77 0.17 1.84
C CYS A 141 16.26 0.14 1.45
N TYR A 142 16.73 1.06 0.63
CA TYR A 142 18.11 1.15 0.15
C TYR A 142 18.69 2.56 0.36
N PRO A 143 20.04 2.70 0.50
CA PRO A 143 20.69 4.01 0.67
C PRO A 143 20.58 4.87 -0.59
N LEU A 144 20.19 6.13 -0.42
CA LEU A 144 19.87 7.07 -1.51
C LEU A 144 21.12 7.64 -2.21
N ASP A 145 22.29 7.46 -1.64
CA ASP A 145 23.60 7.90 -2.12
C ASP A 145 24.41 6.77 -2.79
N TYR A 146 23.72 5.76 -3.33
CA TYR A 146 24.31 4.69 -4.11
C TYR A 146 23.75 4.69 -5.54
N ASP A 147 24.59 4.25 -6.49
CA ASP A 147 24.09 3.87 -7.79
C ASP A 147 23.30 2.55 -7.69
N VAL A 148 22.38 2.31 -8.60
CA VAL A 148 21.61 1.08 -8.66
C VAL A 148 21.91 0.37 -9.97
N GLU A 149 22.62 -0.74 -9.89
CA GLU A 149 22.98 -1.57 -11.06
C GLU A 149 21.80 -2.41 -11.55
N GLN A 150 20.98 -2.88 -10.62
CA GLN A 150 19.75 -3.61 -10.94
C GLN A 150 18.60 -3.10 -10.07
N TRP A 151 17.51 -2.73 -10.72
CA TRP A 151 16.27 -2.34 -10.05
C TRP A 151 15.46 -3.57 -9.63
N GLY A 152 14.79 -3.45 -8.50
CA GLY A 152 13.91 -4.45 -7.94
C GLY A 152 12.99 -3.78 -6.92
N ASP A 153 12.11 -4.54 -6.32
CA ASP A 153 11.11 -4.02 -5.38
C ASP A 153 11.65 -3.87 -3.94
N TYR A 154 12.78 -4.51 -3.63
CA TYR A 154 13.29 -4.59 -2.27
C TYR A 154 14.81 -4.73 -2.23
N TYR A 155 15.41 -4.09 -1.24
CA TYR A 155 16.80 -4.27 -0.84
C TYR A 155 16.85 -4.69 0.61
N HIS A 156 17.68 -5.67 0.93
CA HIS A 156 17.99 -6.06 2.29
C HIS A 156 19.47 -5.85 2.57
N ASP A 157 19.78 -5.05 3.58
CA ASP A 157 21.18 -4.81 3.98
C ASP A 157 21.78 -6.15 4.48
N PRO A 158 22.88 -6.63 3.86
CA PRO A 158 23.49 -7.91 4.25
C PRO A 158 23.97 -7.98 5.70
N SER A 159 24.13 -6.84 6.36
CA SER A 159 24.51 -6.78 7.78
C SER A 159 23.33 -7.02 8.74
N ILE A 160 22.11 -6.99 8.24
CA ILE A 160 20.89 -7.20 9.01
C ILE A 160 20.42 -8.65 8.83
N PRO A 161 20.02 -9.37 9.89
CA PRO A 161 19.44 -10.70 9.76
C PRO A 161 18.24 -10.73 8.83
N ALA A 162 18.14 -11.73 7.94
CA ALA A 162 17.12 -11.83 6.90
C ALA A 162 15.66 -11.89 7.42
N ASP A 163 15.48 -12.19 8.70
CA ASP A 163 14.20 -12.25 9.41
C ASP A 163 13.84 -10.94 10.14
N GLN A 164 14.64 -9.89 9.95
CA GLN A 164 14.39 -8.56 10.50
C GLN A 164 14.16 -7.55 9.38
N PRO A 165 13.42 -6.46 9.64
CA PRO A 165 13.32 -5.36 8.69
C PRO A 165 14.69 -4.75 8.41
N THR A 166 14.94 -4.38 7.15
CA THR A 166 16.17 -3.67 6.78
C THR A 166 16.09 -2.18 7.14
N TRP A 167 17.21 -1.47 7.03
CA TRP A 167 17.25 -0.03 7.17
C TRP A 167 16.25 0.67 6.24
N GLN A 168 15.60 1.71 6.76
CA GLN A 168 14.69 2.58 6.02
C GLN A 168 15.30 3.97 5.90
N TYR A 169 15.64 4.37 4.70
CA TYR A 169 16.32 5.62 4.39
C TYR A 169 15.32 6.70 4.00
N THR A 170 15.55 7.94 4.44
CA THR A 170 14.73 9.08 4.06
C THR A 170 15.45 10.38 4.34
N ARG A 171 14.83 11.50 3.97
CA ARG A 171 15.19 12.83 4.47
C ARG A 171 14.12 13.34 5.42
N VAL A 172 14.55 14.12 6.40
CA VAL A 172 13.64 14.82 7.31
C VAL A 172 14.09 16.29 7.44
N PRO A 173 13.19 17.25 7.72
CA PRO A 173 13.59 18.63 7.93
C PRO A 173 14.50 18.76 9.17
N VAL A 174 15.34 19.80 9.19
CA VAL A 174 16.10 20.13 10.41
C VAL A 174 15.14 20.46 11.55
N GLY A 175 15.38 19.87 12.71
CA GLY A 175 14.48 20.01 13.88
C GLY A 175 13.32 19.00 13.91
N TYR A 176 13.35 17.97 13.05
CA TYR A 176 12.38 16.90 13.06
C TYR A 176 12.35 16.17 14.40
N ASP A 177 11.14 15.92 14.93
CA ASP A 177 10.93 15.16 16.16
C ASP A 177 10.91 13.66 15.84
N PHE A 178 12.00 12.97 16.19
CA PHE A 178 12.20 11.57 15.81
C PHE A 178 11.28 10.63 16.60
N PRO A 179 10.58 9.71 15.92
CA PRO A 179 9.80 8.69 16.59
C PRO A 179 10.69 7.74 17.40
N ASP A 180 10.09 7.00 18.35
CA ASP A 180 10.78 5.97 19.15
C ASP A 180 11.09 4.73 18.30
N VAL A 181 11.97 4.92 17.30
CA VAL A 181 12.57 3.91 16.42
C VAL A 181 14.05 4.23 16.33
N GLN A 182 14.90 3.22 16.37
CA GLN A 182 16.35 3.41 16.23
C GLN A 182 16.66 4.14 14.92
N TYR A 183 17.49 5.21 14.97
CA TYR A 183 17.85 5.97 13.78
C TYR A 183 19.33 6.39 13.82
N GLU A 184 19.83 6.77 12.65
CA GLU A 184 21.14 7.38 12.44
C GLU A 184 21.03 8.55 11.47
N ILE A 185 21.71 9.65 11.77
CA ILE A 185 21.89 10.77 10.85
C ILE A 185 23.13 10.48 10.00
N LEU A 186 22.95 10.40 8.69
CA LEU A 186 24.00 10.06 7.73
C LEU A 186 24.69 11.30 7.17
N ASP A 187 23.91 12.38 6.93
CA ASP A 187 24.42 13.61 6.36
C ASP A 187 23.52 14.79 6.73
N THR A 188 24.07 16.00 6.63
CA THR A 188 23.34 17.25 6.74
C THR A 188 23.26 17.88 5.36
N CYS A 189 22.06 18.23 4.90
CA CYS A 189 21.80 18.58 3.52
C CYS A 189 21.20 19.97 3.37
N PHE A 190 21.53 20.62 2.26
CA PHE A 190 20.78 21.74 1.72
C PHE A 190 20.06 21.24 0.46
N ILE A 191 18.73 21.14 0.51
CA ILE A 191 17.90 20.70 -0.61
C ILE A 191 17.13 21.92 -1.08
N PRO A 192 17.38 22.43 -2.31
CA PRO A 192 16.57 23.49 -2.88
C PRO A 192 15.12 23.00 -3.05
N GLU A 193 14.18 23.67 -2.41
CA GLU A 193 12.75 23.47 -2.65
C GLU A 193 12.31 24.49 -3.70
N ASP A 194 11.73 24.02 -4.78
CA ASP A 194 11.14 24.87 -5.81
C ASP A 194 9.78 25.38 -5.31
N GLU A 195 9.77 26.35 -4.38
CA GLU A 195 8.57 27.10 -4.07
C GLU A 195 8.33 28.12 -5.19
N ASP A 196 7.21 27.97 -5.87
CA ASP A 196 6.58 28.90 -6.82
C ASP A 196 7.51 29.75 -7.70
N GLU A 197 7.55 29.42 -9.00
CA GLU A 197 7.88 30.21 -10.24
C GLU A 197 8.82 31.45 -10.14
N VAL A 198 9.14 31.93 -8.98
CA VAL A 198 10.13 32.96 -8.79
C VAL A 198 11.48 32.28 -8.67
N GLU A 199 12.30 32.35 -9.71
CA GLU A 199 13.72 32.00 -9.62
C GLU A 199 14.30 32.68 -8.36
N THR A 200 14.38 31.93 -7.26
CA THR A 200 15.02 32.41 -6.04
C THR A 200 16.48 32.63 -6.38
N ARG A 201 16.86 33.88 -6.58
CA ARG A 201 18.24 34.27 -6.88
C ARG A 201 19.02 34.42 -5.60
N MET A 202 20.23 33.92 -5.62
CA MET A 202 21.19 33.99 -4.50
C MET A 202 22.29 35.01 -4.76
N ALA A 203 23.01 35.37 -3.71
CA ALA A 203 24.15 36.30 -3.78
C ALA A 203 23.86 37.60 -4.55
N GLY A 204 22.77 38.28 -4.21
CA GLY A 204 22.41 39.54 -4.84
C GLY A 204 21.97 39.40 -6.31
N ASN A 205 21.35 38.30 -6.68
CA ASN A 205 20.87 37.94 -8.04
C ASN A 205 21.97 37.46 -9.01
N ALA A 206 23.15 37.06 -8.53
CA ALA A 206 24.26 36.66 -9.38
C ALA A 206 24.02 35.32 -10.06
N PHE A 207 23.32 34.36 -9.39
CA PHE A 207 22.99 33.04 -9.90
C PHE A 207 21.70 32.51 -9.29
N SER A 208 21.09 31.51 -9.93
CA SER A 208 19.84 30.86 -9.49
C SER A 208 20.13 29.65 -8.57
N LEU A 209 19.08 29.14 -7.87
CA LEU A 209 19.15 27.86 -7.16
C LEU A 209 19.46 26.70 -8.12
N GLY A 210 19.01 26.76 -9.37
CA GLY A 210 19.34 25.77 -10.38
C GLY A 210 20.81 25.76 -10.75
N ASP A 211 21.45 26.95 -10.87
CA ASP A 211 22.89 27.04 -11.12
C ASP A 211 23.67 26.48 -9.93
N LEU A 212 23.21 26.71 -8.70
CA LEU A 212 23.79 26.13 -7.50
C LEU A 212 23.69 24.60 -7.48
N GLU A 213 22.52 24.07 -7.87
CA GLU A 213 22.32 22.62 -7.97
C GLU A 213 23.24 21.99 -9.03
N ASP A 214 23.34 22.59 -10.23
CA ASP A 214 24.24 22.12 -11.28
C ASP A 214 25.70 22.12 -10.82
N ALA A 215 26.16 23.22 -10.22
CA ALA A 215 27.50 23.33 -9.67
C ALA A 215 27.77 22.30 -8.55
N ALA A 216 26.78 21.97 -7.73
CA ALA A 216 26.90 20.94 -6.70
C ALA A 216 27.03 19.53 -7.29
N TYR A 217 26.32 19.22 -8.39
CA TYR A 217 26.52 17.98 -9.15
C TYR A 217 27.94 17.89 -9.71
N GLU A 218 28.47 18.97 -10.30
CA GLU A 218 29.85 19.01 -10.80
C GLU A 218 30.87 18.83 -9.66
N HIS A 219 30.74 19.56 -8.55
CA HIS A 219 31.63 19.45 -7.39
C HIS A 219 31.62 18.08 -6.71
N SER A 220 30.48 17.39 -6.72
CA SER A 220 30.36 16.03 -6.19
C SER A 220 30.88 14.95 -7.13
N GLY A 221 31.29 15.32 -8.36
CA GLY A 221 31.75 14.39 -9.39
C GLY A 221 30.60 13.64 -10.11
N ASN A 222 29.38 14.20 -10.08
CA ASN A 222 28.19 13.66 -10.71
C ASN A 222 27.68 14.53 -11.88
N GLY A 223 28.51 15.42 -12.42
CA GLY A 223 28.13 16.33 -13.50
C GLY A 223 27.70 15.64 -14.79
N ASP A 224 28.16 14.41 -15.03
CA ASP A 224 27.73 13.56 -16.15
C ASP A 224 26.25 13.13 -16.06
N MET A 225 25.64 13.25 -14.89
CA MET A 225 24.23 12.93 -14.67
C MET A 225 23.28 14.07 -15.06
N LEU A 226 23.80 15.30 -15.20
CA LEU A 226 23.01 16.48 -15.57
C LEU A 226 22.41 16.30 -16.98
N VAL A 227 21.15 16.65 -17.13
CA VAL A 227 20.48 16.64 -18.43
C VAL A 227 21.08 17.74 -19.30
N LYS A 228 21.71 17.34 -20.41
CA LYS A 228 22.28 18.23 -21.42
C LYS A 228 21.20 18.67 -22.38
N ASP A 229 20.32 19.55 -21.95
CA ASP A 229 19.35 20.21 -22.84
C ASP A 229 19.89 21.61 -23.20
N GLU A 230 19.94 21.93 -24.49
CA GLU A 230 20.45 23.24 -24.98
C GLU A 230 19.72 24.42 -24.36
N LEU A 231 18.49 24.24 -23.92
CA LEU A 231 17.67 25.27 -23.30
C LEU A 231 17.76 25.27 -21.76
N ARG A 232 18.39 24.27 -21.12
CA ARG A 232 18.43 24.10 -19.66
C ARG A 232 17.08 24.40 -18.98
N ALA A 233 15.97 24.20 -19.71
CA ALA A 233 14.66 24.49 -19.21
C ALA A 233 14.31 23.52 -18.08
N LYS A 234 13.94 24.05 -16.93
CA LYS A 234 13.36 23.28 -15.85
C LYS A 234 12.08 22.64 -16.36
N HIS A 235 12.00 21.33 -16.29
CA HIS A 235 10.78 20.61 -16.67
C HIS A 235 10.08 20.12 -15.42
N SER A 236 8.78 20.36 -15.35
CA SER A 236 7.91 19.80 -14.34
C SER A 236 7.41 18.43 -14.81
N PRO A 237 7.85 17.33 -14.17
CA PRO A 237 7.45 16.00 -14.59
C PRO A 237 5.95 15.80 -14.58
N CYS A 238 5.43 15.20 -15.65
CA CYS A 238 4.03 14.78 -15.75
C CYS A 238 3.92 13.47 -16.53
N GLY A 239 2.78 12.81 -16.41
CA GLY A 239 2.55 11.56 -17.13
C GLY A 239 1.25 10.89 -16.71
N THR A 240 1.03 9.70 -17.23
CA THR A 240 -0.19 8.94 -16.98
C THR A 240 0.12 7.48 -16.71
N PHE A 241 -0.44 6.93 -15.63
CA PHE A 241 -0.43 5.51 -15.34
C PHE A 241 -1.80 4.93 -15.67
N THR A 242 -1.84 3.92 -16.54
CA THR A 242 -3.08 3.24 -16.95
C THR A 242 -2.96 1.74 -16.73
N VAL A 243 -4.11 1.07 -16.65
CA VAL A 243 -4.19 -0.39 -16.55
C VAL A 243 -5.17 -0.93 -17.60
N TYR A 244 -4.79 -2.01 -18.27
CA TYR A 244 -5.67 -2.68 -19.21
C TYR A 244 -6.79 -3.41 -18.48
N ASN A 245 -8.03 -3.00 -18.74
CA ASN A 245 -9.20 -3.70 -18.24
C ASN A 245 -9.56 -4.81 -19.22
N SER A 246 -9.19 -6.05 -18.87
CA SER A 246 -9.36 -7.23 -19.71
C SER A 246 -10.81 -7.55 -20.03
N TYR A 247 -11.76 -6.97 -19.28
CA TYR A 247 -13.19 -7.18 -19.49
C TYR A 247 -13.79 -6.17 -20.48
N THR A 248 -13.38 -4.92 -20.41
CA THR A 248 -13.87 -3.86 -21.33
C THR A 248 -13.03 -3.76 -22.60
N GLY A 249 -11.85 -4.37 -22.65
CA GLY A 249 -10.89 -4.25 -23.73
C GLY A 249 -10.26 -2.86 -23.85
N ARG A 250 -10.23 -2.07 -22.77
CA ARG A 250 -9.77 -0.68 -22.76
C ARG A 250 -8.84 -0.41 -21.59
N TYR A 251 -7.98 0.61 -21.76
CA TYR A 251 -7.21 1.12 -20.63
C TYR A 251 -8.03 2.08 -19.79
N GLU A 252 -7.86 2.02 -18.48
CA GLU A 252 -8.39 2.97 -17.52
C GLU A 252 -7.26 3.57 -16.68
N GLY A 253 -7.43 4.79 -16.18
CA GLY A 253 -6.44 5.43 -15.33
C GLY A 253 -6.27 4.70 -14.00
N VAL A 254 -5.04 4.62 -13.47
CA VAL A 254 -4.79 4.12 -12.11
C VAL A 254 -4.96 5.27 -11.13
N ALA A 255 -6.10 5.30 -10.45
CA ALA A 255 -6.58 6.45 -9.69
C ALA A 255 -5.94 6.56 -8.29
N GLY A 256 -5.44 7.74 -7.96
CA GLY A 256 -5.08 8.13 -6.60
C GLY A 256 -3.83 7.46 -6.02
N ILE A 257 -3.02 6.77 -6.82
CA ILE A 257 -1.74 6.19 -6.35
C ILE A 257 -0.67 7.27 -6.21
N ALA A 258 0.27 7.07 -5.29
CA ALA A 258 1.42 7.96 -5.17
C ALA A 258 2.47 7.64 -6.24
N VAL A 259 2.92 8.67 -6.95
CA VAL A 259 4.06 8.62 -7.87
C VAL A 259 5.21 9.34 -7.19
N ARG A 260 6.25 8.60 -6.83
CA ARG A 260 7.47 9.13 -6.23
C ARG A 260 8.52 9.31 -7.31
N MET A 261 9.23 10.40 -7.28
CA MET A 261 10.31 10.68 -8.22
C MET A 261 11.44 11.43 -7.54
N GLY A 262 12.68 11.09 -7.89
CA GLY A 262 13.83 11.76 -7.30
C GLY A 262 15.15 11.06 -7.56
N LYS A 263 16.21 11.66 -7.03
CA LYS A 263 17.56 11.11 -6.98
C LYS A 263 18.31 11.65 -5.77
N PHE A 264 19.22 10.86 -5.23
CA PHE A 264 19.87 11.15 -3.96
C PHE A 264 18.83 11.39 -2.86
N VAL A 265 18.93 12.48 -2.14
CA VAL A 265 17.99 12.86 -1.07
C VAL A 265 16.86 13.78 -1.55
N LYS A 266 16.88 14.23 -2.82
CA LYS A 266 15.83 15.09 -3.39
C LYS A 266 14.74 14.20 -4.00
N TRP A 267 13.68 13.93 -3.23
CA TRP A 267 12.53 13.13 -3.62
C TRP A 267 11.23 13.90 -3.42
N PHE A 268 10.31 13.71 -4.33
CA PHE A 268 8.96 14.26 -4.25
C PHE A 268 7.95 13.18 -4.58
N HIS A 269 6.74 13.32 -4.04
CA HIS A 269 5.63 12.50 -4.43
C HIS A 269 4.41 13.35 -4.77
N VAL A 270 3.62 12.87 -5.73
CA VAL A 270 2.32 13.41 -6.12
C VAL A 270 1.36 12.25 -6.31
N TYR A 271 0.07 12.54 -6.26
CA TYR A 271 -0.94 11.52 -6.50
C TYR A 271 -1.52 11.65 -7.90
N THR A 272 -1.81 10.50 -8.53
CA THR A 272 -2.57 10.49 -9.77
C THR A 272 -3.99 10.99 -9.53
N ASP A 273 -4.59 11.59 -10.55
CA ASP A 273 -6.01 11.88 -10.58
C ASP A 273 -6.83 10.61 -10.96
N ARG A 274 -8.14 10.79 -11.24
CA ARG A 274 -9.03 9.70 -11.63
C ARG A 274 -8.63 9.03 -12.95
N ASP A 275 -8.05 9.81 -13.86
CA ASP A 275 -7.64 9.36 -15.19
C ASP A 275 -6.19 8.84 -15.21
N GLY A 276 -5.59 8.73 -14.02
CA GLY A 276 -4.22 8.25 -13.84
C GLY A 276 -3.15 9.30 -14.17
N TYR A 277 -3.53 10.54 -14.43
CA TYR A 277 -2.60 11.62 -14.73
C TYR A 277 -1.99 12.17 -13.43
N TYR A 278 -0.70 12.47 -13.49
CA TYR A 278 0.02 13.17 -12.44
C TYR A 278 0.82 14.35 -13.01
N PHE A 279 1.04 15.33 -12.17
CA PHE A 279 1.88 16.50 -12.43
C PHE A 279 2.53 16.95 -11.13
N THR A 280 3.81 17.33 -11.17
CA THR A 280 4.48 17.97 -10.05
C THR A 280 5.02 19.34 -10.47
N LYS A 281 5.02 20.30 -9.55
CA LYS A 281 5.67 21.58 -9.76
C LYS A 281 7.18 21.50 -9.56
N SER A 282 7.65 20.47 -8.84
CA SER A 282 9.08 20.28 -8.58
C SER A 282 9.84 19.93 -9.86
N THR A 283 11.05 20.44 -9.97
CA THR A 283 11.90 20.26 -11.14
C THR A 283 13.15 19.46 -10.81
N PHE A 284 13.73 18.79 -11.81
CA PHE A 284 14.92 17.97 -11.66
C PHE A 284 15.99 18.37 -12.68
N ARG A 285 17.23 18.51 -12.22
CA ARG A 285 18.40 18.77 -13.09
C ARG A 285 18.92 17.50 -13.78
N THR A 286 18.50 16.34 -13.29
CA THR A 286 18.86 15.00 -13.79
C THR A 286 17.60 14.21 -14.11
N ASP A 287 17.73 13.15 -14.87
CA ASP A 287 16.66 12.16 -15.03
C ASP A 287 16.40 11.45 -13.70
N PRO A 288 15.23 11.60 -13.09
CA PRO A 288 14.92 10.99 -11.79
C PRO A 288 14.57 9.52 -11.91
N HIS A 289 14.64 8.81 -10.80
CA HIS A 289 14.03 7.50 -10.64
C HIS A 289 12.56 7.66 -10.30
N TYR A 290 11.72 6.81 -10.89
CA TYR A 290 10.28 6.78 -10.65
C TYR A 290 9.89 5.52 -9.89
N TRP A 291 8.97 5.71 -8.95
CA TRP A 291 8.32 4.64 -8.22
C TRP A 291 6.83 4.90 -8.15
N ILE A 292 6.03 3.85 -8.21
CA ILE A 292 4.63 3.92 -7.81
C ILE A 292 4.46 3.27 -6.45
N TYR A 293 3.60 3.83 -5.64
CA TYR A 293 3.32 3.37 -4.31
C TYR A 293 1.81 3.33 -4.09
N PHE A 294 1.31 2.18 -3.71
CA PHE A 294 -0.13 1.94 -3.54
C PHE A 294 -0.65 2.39 -2.16
N ASP A 295 -0.13 3.50 -1.66
CA ASP A 295 -0.72 4.31 -0.60
C ASP A 295 -1.58 5.38 -1.26
N ASN A 296 -2.90 5.16 -1.25
CA ASN A 296 -3.83 5.95 -2.05
C ASN A 296 -4.20 7.26 -1.35
N LYS A 297 -4.35 8.33 -2.12
CA LYS A 297 -4.80 9.64 -1.60
C LYS A 297 -6.11 9.61 -0.82
N LYS A 298 -6.92 8.55 -0.98
CA LYS A 298 -8.16 8.30 -0.23
C LYS A 298 -7.92 7.67 1.14
N GLY A 299 -6.65 7.38 1.51
CA GLY A 299 -6.28 6.87 2.83
C GLY A 299 -6.36 5.35 2.98
N PHE A 300 -6.52 4.60 1.90
CA PHE A 300 -6.37 3.15 1.91
C PHE A 300 -5.04 2.72 1.30
N LYS A 301 -4.60 1.51 1.61
CA LYS A 301 -3.35 0.92 1.13
C LYS A 301 -3.58 -0.42 0.46
N ILE A 302 -2.96 -0.62 -0.70
CA ILE A 302 -2.94 -1.92 -1.36
C ILE A 302 -1.55 -2.53 -1.19
N GLY A 303 -1.48 -3.67 -0.53
CA GLY A 303 -0.26 -4.43 -0.32
C GLY A 303 -0.31 -5.79 -0.98
N SER A 304 0.76 -6.52 -0.82
CA SER A 304 0.83 -7.95 -1.06
C SER A 304 1.40 -8.60 0.17
N TRP A 305 1.66 -9.89 0.09
CA TRP A 305 2.35 -10.59 1.16
C TRP A 305 3.72 -9.94 1.45
N SER A 306 3.78 -9.09 2.46
CA SER A 306 5.02 -8.56 3.01
C SER A 306 4.83 -8.25 4.47
N VAL A 307 5.69 -8.76 5.32
CA VAL A 307 5.73 -8.42 6.75
C VAL A 307 6.52 -7.14 7.03
N PHE A 308 7.06 -6.51 5.98
CA PHE A 308 7.97 -5.37 6.09
C PHE A 308 7.50 -4.12 5.33
N ALA A 309 6.33 -4.16 4.71
CA ALA A 309 5.77 -3.02 4.01
C ALA A 309 4.25 -2.93 4.16
N ASN A 310 3.75 -1.71 4.38
CA ASN A 310 2.31 -1.43 4.52
C ASN A 310 1.56 -1.39 3.18
N ALA A 311 2.26 -1.04 2.11
CA ALA A 311 1.71 -0.97 0.76
C ALA A 311 2.74 -1.45 -0.26
N ARG A 312 2.27 -1.88 -1.43
CA ARG A 312 3.14 -2.30 -2.53
C ARG A 312 3.85 -1.09 -3.10
N LEU A 313 5.17 -1.21 -3.23
CA LEU A 313 6.04 -0.29 -3.95
C LEU A 313 6.52 -1.00 -5.22
N CYS A 314 6.54 -0.29 -6.35
CA CYS A 314 7.05 -0.81 -7.60
C CYS A 314 8.03 0.18 -8.22
N ALA A 315 9.25 -0.28 -8.48
CA ALA A 315 10.26 0.50 -9.17
C ALA A 315 9.92 0.60 -10.66
N MET A 316 9.81 1.81 -11.16
CA MET A 316 9.60 2.07 -12.59
C MET A 316 10.89 2.39 -13.32
N GLY A 317 12.01 2.53 -12.60
CA GLY A 317 13.32 2.83 -13.16
C GLY A 317 13.62 4.32 -13.35
N LYS A 318 14.73 4.60 -14.06
CA LYS A 318 15.17 5.95 -14.40
C LYS A 318 14.49 6.39 -15.69
N HIS A 319 13.80 7.52 -15.68
CA HIS A 319 13.13 8.10 -16.84
C HIS A 319 13.34 9.61 -16.91
N SER A 320 12.92 10.21 -18.02
CA SER A 320 13.10 11.63 -18.29
C SER A 320 12.60 12.54 -17.16
N ASN A 321 13.34 13.63 -16.92
CA ASN A 321 12.91 14.70 -16.04
C ASN A 321 11.67 15.47 -16.53
N LYS A 322 11.20 15.20 -17.77
CA LYS A 322 9.94 15.73 -18.33
C LYS A 322 8.72 14.93 -17.90
N GLY A 323 8.93 13.71 -17.41
CA GLY A 323 7.88 12.82 -16.95
C GLY A 323 7.97 11.40 -17.53
N TYR A 324 7.04 10.56 -17.07
CA TYR A 324 6.97 9.15 -17.46
C TYR A 324 5.52 8.67 -17.46
N SER A 325 5.15 7.91 -18.47
CA SER A 325 3.84 7.26 -18.58
C SER A 325 4.02 5.76 -18.73
N HIS A 326 3.12 4.98 -18.15
CA HIS A 326 3.15 3.52 -18.24
C HIS A 326 1.74 2.92 -18.28
N ALA A 327 1.61 1.82 -19.04
CA ALA A 327 0.39 1.03 -19.12
C ALA A 327 0.65 -0.37 -18.56
N PHE A 328 -0.11 -0.77 -17.54
CA PHE A 328 -0.02 -2.09 -16.93
C PHE A 328 -0.86 -3.09 -17.73
N GLU A 329 -0.19 -4.00 -18.41
CA GLU A 329 -0.81 -5.05 -19.21
C GLU A 329 -1.33 -6.20 -18.35
N MET A 330 -2.34 -6.92 -18.85
CA MET A 330 -2.82 -8.14 -18.20
C MET A 330 -1.67 -9.14 -18.01
N GLY A 331 -1.52 -9.62 -16.79
CA GLY A 331 -0.45 -10.56 -16.42
C GLY A 331 0.88 -9.90 -16.02
N SER A 332 0.99 -8.55 -16.07
CA SER A 332 2.10 -7.86 -15.40
C SER A 332 1.94 -7.90 -13.88
N ASP A 333 3.05 -7.80 -13.15
CA ASP A 333 3.07 -7.92 -11.68
C ASP A 333 2.11 -6.98 -10.95
N MET A 334 1.87 -5.78 -11.50
CA MET A 334 1.03 -4.76 -10.87
C MET A 334 -0.40 -4.70 -11.43
N TRP A 335 -0.72 -5.49 -12.45
CA TRP A 335 -2.03 -5.43 -13.11
C TRP A 335 -3.20 -5.61 -12.14
N ALA A 336 -3.17 -6.66 -11.35
CA ALA A 336 -4.23 -6.92 -10.36
C ALA A 336 -4.27 -5.86 -9.26
N HIS A 337 -3.10 -5.37 -8.80
CA HIS A 337 -3.01 -4.29 -7.82
C HIS A 337 -3.67 -3.00 -8.33
N CYS A 338 -3.44 -2.64 -9.60
CA CYS A 338 -4.05 -1.47 -10.22
C CYS A 338 -5.58 -1.58 -10.32
N LEU A 339 -6.10 -2.75 -10.70
CA LEU A 339 -7.55 -2.97 -10.79
C LEU A 339 -8.22 -2.98 -9.41
N VAL A 340 -7.61 -3.64 -8.41
CA VAL A 340 -8.10 -3.62 -7.03
C VAL A 340 -8.05 -2.20 -6.45
N ASN A 341 -6.98 -1.44 -6.76
CA ASN A 341 -6.91 -0.02 -6.40
C ASN A 341 -8.08 0.78 -7.00
N ASN A 342 -8.35 0.60 -8.29
CA ASN A 342 -9.42 1.31 -8.97
C ASN A 342 -10.81 0.92 -8.45
N ALA A 343 -11.04 -0.35 -8.18
CA ALA A 343 -12.28 -0.82 -7.56
C ALA A 343 -12.47 -0.25 -6.14
N THR A 344 -11.38 -0.23 -5.34
CA THR A 344 -11.37 0.38 -4.01
C THR A 344 -11.64 1.89 -4.10
N TYR A 345 -10.93 2.58 -5.00
CA TYR A 345 -11.12 4.01 -5.23
C TYR A 345 -12.57 4.33 -5.60
N TYR A 346 -13.19 3.52 -6.48
CA TYR A 346 -14.59 3.64 -6.87
C TYR A 346 -15.56 3.46 -5.69
N MET A 347 -15.29 2.51 -4.79
CA MET A 347 -16.07 2.35 -3.56
C MET A 347 -15.92 3.56 -2.63
N TYR A 348 -14.71 4.12 -2.49
CA TYR A 348 -14.49 5.33 -1.70
C TYR A 348 -15.15 6.57 -2.31
N GLU A 349 -15.20 6.71 -3.64
CA GLU A 349 -15.95 7.80 -4.28
C GLU A 349 -17.44 7.79 -3.91
N ASN A 350 -18.02 6.61 -3.70
CA ASN A 350 -19.44 6.46 -3.41
C ASN A 350 -19.77 6.35 -1.92
N TYR A 351 -18.87 5.75 -1.10
CA TYR A 351 -19.20 5.31 0.26
C TYR A 351 -18.10 5.59 1.29
N GLU A 352 -17.18 6.52 1.07
CA GLU A 352 -16.02 6.78 1.94
C GLU A 352 -16.40 6.90 3.44
N SER A 353 -17.45 7.65 3.75
CA SER A 353 -17.89 7.83 5.15
C SER A 353 -18.43 6.56 5.84
N TYR A 354 -18.73 5.52 5.07
CA TYR A 354 -19.23 4.23 5.55
C TYR A 354 -18.16 3.15 5.63
N ILE A 355 -17.01 3.36 5.03
CA ILE A 355 -15.85 2.47 5.10
C ILE A 355 -15.00 2.88 6.31
N PRO A 356 -14.37 1.97 7.07
CA PRO A 356 -13.40 2.32 8.10
C PRO A 356 -12.23 3.13 7.53
N SER A 357 -11.60 4.01 8.32
CA SER A 357 -10.36 4.68 7.92
C SER A 357 -9.17 3.71 7.87
N ASP A 358 -8.10 4.09 7.19
CA ASP A 358 -6.82 3.35 7.17
C ASP A 358 -6.94 1.88 6.76
N MET A 359 -7.85 1.59 5.83
CA MET A 359 -8.06 0.23 5.31
C MET A 359 -6.80 -0.29 4.60
N ARG A 360 -6.47 -1.55 4.90
CA ARG A 360 -5.39 -2.29 4.24
C ARG A 360 -5.95 -3.47 3.46
N LEU A 361 -5.67 -3.49 2.16
CA LEU A 361 -6.06 -4.58 1.28
C LEU A 361 -4.80 -5.32 0.81
N TRP A 362 -4.84 -6.64 0.74
CA TRP A 362 -3.80 -7.42 0.10
C TRP A 362 -4.32 -8.06 -1.18
N VAL A 363 -3.51 -8.02 -2.23
CA VAL A 363 -3.75 -8.73 -3.48
C VAL A 363 -2.88 -9.98 -3.50
N LEU A 364 -3.48 -11.14 -3.73
CA LEU A 364 -2.80 -12.43 -3.74
C LEU A 364 -2.96 -13.12 -5.10
N ASP A 365 -1.88 -13.17 -5.87
CA ASP A 365 -1.84 -13.77 -7.21
C ASP A 365 -1.93 -15.30 -7.21
N ASN A 366 -1.74 -15.93 -6.04
CA ASN A 366 -1.80 -17.39 -5.87
C ASN A 366 -3.14 -17.91 -5.33
N SER A 367 -4.08 -17.02 -5.01
CA SER A 367 -5.43 -17.34 -4.52
C SER A 367 -6.49 -16.69 -5.39
N GLY A 368 -7.59 -17.39 -5.67
CA GLY A 368 -8.79 -16.84 -6.32
C GLY A 368 -9.88 -16.39 -5.34
N LYS A 369 -9.62 -16.38 -4.02
CA LYS A 369 -10.63 -16.14 -2.99
C LYS A 369 -10.45 -14.78 -2.32
N GLY A 370 -11.56 -14.14 -1.94
CA GLY A 370 -11.59 -12.92 -1.15
C GLY A 370 -11.92 -13.17 0.33
N SER A 371 -11.61 -12.20 1.19
CA SER A 371 -11.93 -12.23 2.62
C SER A 371 -11.90 -10.85 3.24
N ALA A 372 -12.91 -10.50 4.04
CA ALA A 372 -12.97 -9.29 4.86
C ALA A 372 -12.91 -9.63 6.35
N ALA A 373 -11.88 -10.31 6.79
CA ALA A 373 -11.72 -10.68 8.20
C ALA A 373 -11.45 -9.47 9.12
N MET A 374 -11.18 -8.30 8.57
CA MET A 374 -10.96 -7.03 9.27
C MET A 374 -9.82 -7.12 10.29
N LEU A 375 -8.72 -7.78 9.94
CA LEU A 375 -7.62 -8.08 10.88
C LEU A 375 -6.90 -6.83 11.38
N GLY A 376 -6.82 -5.79 10.57
CA GLY A 376 -6.27 -4.49 10.96
C GLY A 376 -7.10 -3.80 12.04
N HIS A 377 -8.43 -3.93 11.95
CA HIS A 377 -9.38 -3.23 12.82
C HIS A 377 -9.94 -4.09 13.97
N ASN A 378 -9.81 -5.41 13.89
CA ASN A 378 -10.43 -6.32 14.86
C ASN A 378 -9.42 -7.30 15.47
N THR A 379 -8.89 -6.94 16.63
CA THR A 379 -7.91 -7.76 17.38
C THR A 379 -8.43 -9.16 17.74
N ALA A 380 -9.74 -9.31 18.01
CA ALA A 380 -10.30 -10.62 18.35
C ALA A 380 -10.36 -11.55 17.14
N SER A 381 -10.75 -11.07 15.96
CA SER A 381 -10.64 -11.83 14.71
C SER A 381 -9.19 -12.20 14.43
N LYS A 382 -8.28 -11.28 14.62
CA LYS A 382 -6.84 -11.46 14.49
C LYS A 382 -6.32 -12.60 15.37
N GLN A 383 -6.64 -12.62 16.66
CA GLN A 383 -6.23 -13.67 17.60
C GLN A 383 -6.79 -15.03 17.19
N LYS A 384 -8.06 -15.11 16.76
CA LYS A 384 -8.68 -16.34 16.28
C LYS A 384 -7.99 -16.90 15.05
N VAL A 385 -7.73 -16.04 14.07
CA VAL A 385 -7.02 -16.41 12.84
C VAL A 385 -5.64 -16.93 13.18
N MET A 386 -4.90 -16.23 14.02
CA MET A 386 -3.55 -16.63 14.44
C MET A 386 -3.57 -17.95 15.23
N ALA A 387 -4.58 -18.18 16.07
CA ALA A 387 -4.74 -19.43 16.79
C ALA A 387 -5.00 -20.62 15.85
N ILE A 388 -5.84 -20.44 14.84
CA ILE A 388 -6.10 -21.47 13.82
C ILE A 388 -4.83 -21.75 13.01
N MET A 389 -4.13 -20.68 12.61
CA MET A 389 -2.84 -20.79 11.93
C MET A 389 -1.80 -21.52 12.79
N GLY A 390 -1.67 -21.12 14.06
CA GLY A 390 -0.75 -21.76 15.00
C GLY A 390 -1.05 -23.24 15.20
N ALA A 391 -2.31 -23.61 15.33
CA ALA A 391 -2.74 -25.01 15.44
C ALA A 391 -2.38 -25.81 14.18
N SER A 392 -2.56 -25.24 13.00
CA SER A 392 -2.19 -25.86 11.72
C SER A 392 -0.68 -26.08 11.56
N LEU A 393 0.14 -25.29 12.27
CA LEU A 393 1.61 -25.42 12.33
C LEU A 393 2.11 -26.28 13.47
N GLY A 394 1.24 -26.75 14.35
CA GLY A 394 1.64 -27.41 15.59
C GLY A 394 2.28 -26.47 16.61
N LEU A 395 2.02 -25.15 16.54
CA LEU A 395 2.52 -24.17 17.50
C LEU A 395 1.64 -24.13 18.74
N GLY A 396 2.24 -24.11 19.92
CA GLY A 396 1.51 -23.89 21.17
C GLY A 396 1.02 -22.43 21.30
N ALA A 397 -0.03 -22.21 22.11
CA ALA A 397 -0.65 -20.89 22.32
C ALA A 397 0.35 -19.79 22.68
N ALA A 398 1.34 -20.10 23.56
CA ALA A 398 2.37 -19.13 23.96
C ALA A 398 3.27 -18.68 22.78
N ALA A 399 3.57 -19.59 21.83
CA ALA A 399 4.33 -19.24 20.63
C ALA A 399 3.49 -18.38 19.67
N VAL A 400 2.20 -18.70 19.54
CA VAL A 400 1.25 -17.89 18.77
C VAL A 400 1.13 -16.48 19.35
N ASP A 401 0.99 -16.35 20.68
CA ASP A 401 0.88 -15.05 21.36
C ASP A 401 2.13 -14.17 21.18
N GLN A 402 3.32 -14.77 21.09
CA GLN A 402 4.56 -14.04 20.82
C GLN A 402 4.66 -13.57 19.36
N LEU A 403 4.07 -14.30 18.42
CA LEU A 403 4.08 -13.94 16.99
C LEU A 403 3.00 -12.92 16.63
N ILE A 404 1.90 -12.86 17.40
CA ILE A 404 0.77 -11.96 17.15
C ILE A 404 1.22 -10.50 16.96
N PRO A 405 2.04 -9.86 17.82
CA PRO A 405 2.43 -8.46 17.61
C PRO A 405 3.18 -8.25 16.30
N ALA A 406 4.12 -9.12 15.97
CA ALA A 406 4.94 -9.00 14.78
C ALA A 406 4.14 -9.16 13.47
N LEU A 407 3.23 -10.13 13.42
CA LEU A 407 2.43 -10.43 12.22
C LEU A 407 1.21 -9.52 12.07
N THR A 408 0.86 -8.77 13.10
CA THR A 408 -0.44 -8.10 13.16
C THR A 408 -0.41 -6.60 12.97
N ALA A 409 0.74 -5.95 13.09
CA ALA A 409 0.84 -4.51 12.84
C ALA A 409 0.52 -4.16 11.37
N LEU A 410 0.81 -5.08 10.44
CA LEU A 410 0.60 -4.92 9.00
C LEU A 410 -0.50 -5.83 8.43
N ALA A 411 -1.28 -6.51 9.29
CA ALA A 411 -2.32 -7.43 8.84
C ALA A 411 -3.37 -6.70 8.00
N PRO A 412 -3.82 -7.31 6.88
CA PRO A 412 -4.84 -6.70 6.03
C PRO A 412 -6.22 -6.79 6.68
N ASP A 413 -7.09 -5.85 6.33
CA ASP A 413 -8.52 -5.93 6.63
C ASP A 413 -9.23 -6.80 5.61
N ILE A 414 -8.77 -6.68 4.36
CA ILE A 414 -9.34 -7.34 3.20
C ILE A 414 -8.21 -8.05 2.44
N ILE A 415 -8.53 -9.22 1.92
CA ILE A 415 -7.72 -9.95 0.95
C ILE A 415 -8.55 -10.11 -0.32
N VAL A 416 -7.93 -9.82 -1.47
CA VAL A 416 -8.50 -10.04 -2.79
C VAL A 416 -7.63 -11.06 -3.53
N GLY A 417 -8.19 -12.21 -3.85
CA GLY A 417 -7.51 -13.23 -4.64
C GLY A 417 -7.60 -12.90 -6.12
N ALA A 418 -6.44 -12.90 -6.81
CA ALA A 418 -6.35 -12.49 -8.21
C ALA A 418 -6.11 -13.67 -9.18
N LYS A 419 -5.83 -14.89 -8.66
CA LYS A 419 -5.53 -16.06 -9.49
C LYS A 419 -6.69 -16.41 -10.44
N GLY A 420 -6.40 -16.40 -11.75
CA GLY A 420 -7.38 -16.77 -12.77
C GLY A 420 -8.54 -15.78 -12.93
N ARG A 421 -8.44 -14.56 -12.38
CA ARG A 421 -9.52 -13.58 -12.45
C ARG A 421 -9.31 -12.56 -13.56
N ASN A 422 -10.39 -12.22 -14.25
CA ASN A 422 -10.44 -11.07 -15.16
C ASN A 422 -10.78 -9.78 -14.39
N ALA A 423 -10.77 -8.66 -15.08
CA ALA A 423 -11.03 -7.36 -14.47
C ALA A 423 -12.43 -7.27 -13.83
N TYR A 424 -13.46 -7.88 -14.42
CA TYR A 424 -14.80 -7.86 -13.84
C TYR A 424 -14.83 -8.51 -12.44
N TYR A 425 -14.26 -9.70 -12.31
CA TYR A 425 -14.24 -10.42 -11.04
C TYR A 425 -13.32 -9.78 -10.00
N LEU A 426 -12.26 -9.05 -10.42
CA LEU A 426 -11.48 -8.26 -9.48
C LEU A 426 -12.29 -7.08 -8.92
N TYR A 427 -13.07 -6.40 -9.77
CA TYR A 427 -13.99 -5.35 -9.31
C TYR A 427 -15.08 -5.91 -8.41
N GLU A 428 -15.74 -6.99 -8.84
CA GLU A 428 -16.80 -7.65 -8.06
C GLU A 428 -16.32 -8.08 -6.70
N CYS A 429 -15.24 -8.84 -6.63
CA CYS A 429 -14.66 -9.33 -5.37
C CYS A 429 -14.22 -8.18 -4.46
N THR A 430 -13.57 -7.16 -5.00
CA THR A 430 -13.14 -5.99 -4.21
C THR A 430 -14.33 -5.23 -3.63
N CYS A 431 -15.37 -4.99 -4.43
CA CYS A 431 -16.59 -4.32 -3.97
C CYS A 431 -17.36 -5.17 -2.95
N HIS A 432 -17.40 -6.50 -3.12
CA HIS A 432 -17.97 -7.45 -2.17
C HIS A 432 -17.27 -7.32 -0.80
N GLU A 433 -15.96 -7.46 -0.76
CA GLU A 433 -15.21 -7.43 0.49
C GLU A 433 -15.25 -6.04 1.18
N LEU A 434 -15.24 -4.95 0.40
CA LEU A 434 -15.42 -3.60 0.95
C LEU A 434 -16.84 -3.38 1.50
N SER A 435 -17.84 -4.04 0.94
CA SER A 435 -19.20 -3.98 1.48
C SER A 435 -19.30 -4.65 2.85
N HIS A 436 -18.53 -5.72 3.07
CA HIS A 436 -18.35 -6.29 4.40
C HIS A 436 -17.68 -5.32 5.38
N SER A 437 -16.72 -4.52 4.94
CA SER A 437 -16.11 -3.51 5.79
C SER A 437 -17.09 -2.42 6.21
N MET A 438 -18.02 -2.03 5.32
CA MET A 438 -19.12 -1.11 5.66
C MET A 438 -20.05 -1.73 6.71
N HIS A 439 -20.41 -3.00 6.57
CA HIS A 439 -21.19 -3.75 7.55
C HIS A 439 -20.46 -3.84 8.88
N PHE A 440 -19.17 -4.20 8.87
CA PHE A 440 -18.34 -4.20 10.09
C PHE A 440 -18.37 -2.86 10.82
N LYS A 441 -18.18 -1.74 10.09
CA LYS A 441 -18.24 -0.39 10.68
C LYS A 441 -19.59 -0.10 11.33
N LYS A 442 -20.65 -0.59 10.72
CA LYS A 442 -22.04 -0.40 11.20
C LYS A 442 -22.33 -1.19 12.47
N VAL A 443 -21.98 -2.48 12.52
CA VAL A 443 -22.39 -3.40 13.60
C VAL A 443 -21.36 -3.59 14.70
N GLY A 444 -20.09 -3.28 14.42
CA GLY A 444 -19.00 -3.36 15.37
C GLY A 444 -18.44 -4.77 15.61
N LYS A 445 -17.39 -4.82 16.44
CA LYS A 445 -16.53 -5.99 16.65
C LYS A 445 -17.27 -7.21 17.22
N SER A 446 -18.21 -7.01 18.13
CA SER A 446 -18.92 -8.11 18.81
C SER A 446 -19.77 -8.92 17.82
N TYR A 447 -20.50 -8.23 16.94
CA TYR A 447 -21.27 -8.85 15.87
C TYR A 447 -20.33 -9.56 14.89
N TRP A 448 -19.28 -8.85 14.46
CA TRP A 448 -18.34 -9.34 13.46
C TRP A 448 -17.60 -10.61 13.90
N ASN A 449 -17.29 -10.75 15.18
CA ASN A 449 -16.68 -11.97 15.70
C ASN A 449 -17.58 -13.21 15.54
N LYS A 450 -18.89 -13.05 15.71
CA LYS A 450 -19.86 -14.15 15.51
C LYS A 450 -19.99 -14.50 14.03
N TYR A 451 -19.99 -13.46 13.17
CA TYR A 451 -19.97 -13.67 11.72
C TYR A 451 -18.74 -14.46 11.28
N ILE A 452 -17.54 -14.07 11.71
CA ILE A 452 -16.29 -14.78 11.38
C ILE A 452 -16.28 -16.22 11.95
N ASP A 453 -16.76 -16.42 13.18
CA ASP A 453 -16.87 -17.78 13.76
C ASP A 453 -17.76 -18.67 12.90
N GLY A 454 -18.87 -18.15 12.42
CA GLY A 454 -19.80 -18.86 11.55
C GLY A 454 -19.19 -19.20 10.20
N ILE A 455 -18.51 -18.24 9.56
CA ILE A 455 -17.81 -18.47 8.27
C ILE A 455 -16.79 -19.61 8.43
N ILE A 456 -15.94 -19.54 9.46
CA ILE A 456 -14.94 -20.58 9.73
C ILE A 456 -15.61 -21.95 9.95
N GLU A 457 -16.72 -22.00 10.72
CA GLU A 457 -17.43 -23.24 11.01
C GLU A 457 -18.02 -23.87 9.74
N LEU A 458 -18.75 -23.08 8.93
CA LEU A 458 -19.37 -23.59 7.71
C LEU A 458 -18.35 -23.99 6.64
N ARG A 459 -17.26 -23.25 6.51
CA ARG A 459 -16.16 -23.59 5.59
C ARG A 459 -15.48 -24.91 5.98
N ASN A 460 -15.19 -25.10 7.26
CA ASN A 460 -14.62 -26.34 7.78
C ASN A 460 -15.53 -27.55 7.52
N LYS A 461 -16.84 -27.36 7.57
CA LYS A 461 -17.86 -28.38 7.26
C LYS A 461 -18.14 -28.51 5.76
N ARG A 462 -17.60 -27.64 4.91
CA ARG A 462 -17.91 -27.52 3.47
C ARG A 462 -19.39 -27.25 3.17
N LEU A 463 -20.05 -26.47 4.02
CA LEU A 463 -21.49 -26.18 3.97
C LEU A 463 -21.80 -24.68 3.73
N TYR A 464 -20.81 -23.88 3.42
CA TYR A 464 -20.96 -22.42 3.30
C TYR A 464 -22.10 -22.00 2.33
N GLY A 465 -22.19 -22.57 1.14
CA GLY A 465 -23.21 -22.19 0.14
C GLY A 465 -24.50 -23.01 0.21
N THR A 466 -24.55 -24.10 0.98
CA THR A 466 -25.56 -25.14 0.87
C THR A 466 -26.45 -25.31 2.09
N SER A 467 -26.08 -24.80 3.27
CA SER A 467 -26.83 -25.01 4.50
C SER A 467 -26.91 -23.76 5.38
N ASP A 468 -28.10 -23.49 5.90
CA ASP A 468 -28.40 -22.39 6.81
C ASP A 468 -28.46 -22.83 8.29
N THR A 469 -28.42 -24.15 8.57
CA THR A 469 -28.73 -24.70 9.91
C THR A 469 -27.53 -25.24 10.66
N ASP A 470 -26.39 -25.42 10.00
CA ASP A 470 -25.24 -26.14 10.57
C ASP A 470 -24.28 -25.29 11.40
N SER A 471 -24.56 -24.00 11.56
CA SER A 471 -23.90 -23.12 12.52
C SER A 471 -24.92 -22.31 13.32
N LYS A 472 -24.70 -22.15 14.62
CA LYS A 472 -25.49 -21.23 15.46
C LYS A 472 -25.36 -19.76 15.01
N TYR A 473 -24.42 -19.47 14.11
CA TYR A 473 -24.18 -18.14 13.55
C TYR A 473 -24.57 -18.01 12.08
N SER A 474 -25.28 -19.01 11.51
CA SER A 474 -25.73 -18.98 10.11
C SER A 474 -26.49 -17.70 9.77
N GLY A 475 -27.36 -17.23 10.68
CA GLY A 475 -28.10 -15.98 10.46
C GLY A 475 -27.20 -14.76 10.25
N TYR A 476 -26.11 -14.63 11.01
CA TYR A 476 -25.11 -13.56 10.81
C TYR A 476 -24.45 -13.64 9.44
N ILE A 477 -24.17 -14.86 8.98
CA ILE A 477 -23.60 -15.12 7.65
C ILE A 477 -24.62 -14.70 6.59
N GLY A 478 -25.89 -15.13 6.73
CA GLY A 478 -26.94 -14.79 5.79
C GLY A 478 -27.08 -13.29 5.58
N VAL A 479 -27.09 -12.49 6.66
CA VAL A 479 -27.14 -11.02 6.60
C VAL A 479 -25.91 -10.44 5.93
N GLY A 480 -24.70 -10.90 6.29
CA GLY A 480 -23.46 -10.40 5.73
C GLY A 480 -23.30 -10.74 4.25
N GLU A 481 -23.52 -12.02 3.89
CA GLU A 481 -23.25 -12.53 2.55
C GLU A 481 -24.30 -12.10 1.51
N THR A 482 -25.59 -12.02 1.89
CA THR A 482 -26.57 -11.45 0.96
C THR A 482 -26.23 -10.02 0.56
N TRP A 483 -25.70 -9.23 1.49
CA TRP A 483 -25.22 -7.87 1.25
C TRP A 483 -23.94 -7.86 0.41
N GLY A 484 -22.90 -8.61 0.83
CA GLY A 484 -21.59 -8.62 0.16
C GLY A 484 -21.74 -9.01 -1.32
N HIS A 485 -22.36 -10.15 -1.62
CA HIS A 485 -22.57 -10.60 -3.00
C HIS A 485 -23.44 -9.62 -3.80
N ALA A 486 -24.57 -9.15 -3.25
CA ALA A 486 -25.43 -8.21 -3.96
C ALA A 486 -24.69 -6.93 -4.33
N MET A 487 -23.92 -6.36 -3.40
CA MET A 487 -23.15 -5.14 -3.63
C MET A 487 -21.97 -5.36 -4.56
N GLY A 488 -21.27 -6.49 -4.46
CA GLY A 488 -20.17 -6.82 -5.38
C GLY A 488 -20.64 -6.75 -6.84
N TYR A 489 -21.68 -7.50 -7.17
CA TYR A 489 -22.27 -7.50 -8.51
C TYR A 489 -22.91 -6.15 -8.89
N TYR A 490 -23.65 -5.52 -7.98
CA TYR A 490 -24.29 -4.23 -8.24
C TYR A 490 -23.27 -3.15 -8.62
N MET A 491 -22.19 -3.02 -7.85
CA MET A 491 -21.16 -2.01 -8.09
C MET A 491 -20.32 -2.31 -9.34
N ALA A 492 -19.91 -3.58 -9.53
CA ALA A 492 -19.18 -3.99 -10.72
C ALA A 492 -20.01 -3.81 -12.00
N ASN A 493 -21.30 -4.17 -11.97
CA ASN A 493 -22.21 -3.96 -13.10
C ASN A 493 -22.35 -2.49 -13.45
N GLN A 494 -22.51 -1.60 -12.47
CA GLN A 494 -22.61 -0.17 -12.73
C GLN A 494 -21.31 0.40 -13.31
N LYS A 495 -20.16 0.05 -12.71
CA LYS A 495 -18.85 0.54 -13.18
C LYS A 495 -18.54 0.08 -14.59
N LEU A 496 -18.88 -1.17 -14.93
CA LEU A 496 -18.49 -1.79 -16.19
C LEU A 496 -19.65 -1.89 -17.21
N SER A 497 -20.81 -1.28 -16.89
CA SER A 497 -22.01 -1.25 -17.75
C SER A 497 -22.47 -2.67 -18.17
N ARG A 498 -22.65 -3.55 -17.17
CA ARG A 498 -23.05 -4.95 -17.35
C ARG A 498 -24.25 -5.32 -16.47
N SER A 499 -24.74 -6.53 -16.64
CA SER A 499 -25.87 -7.07 -15.88
C SER A 499 -25.64 -8.55 -15.56
N TYR A 500 -24.67 -8.82 -14.68
CA TYR A 500 -24.50 -10.14 -14.10
C TYR A 500 -25.21 -10.24 -12.77
N ASP A 501 -25.62 -11.44 -12.42
CA ASP A 501 -26.27 -11.78 -11.16
C ASP A 501 -25.34 -12.65 -10.31
N PRO A 502 -25.43 -12.53 -8.97
CA PRO A 502 -24.76 -13.48 -8.09
C PRO A 502 -25.38 -14.88 -8.23
N ASP A 503 -24.56 -15.89 -7.91
CA ASP A 503 -25.00 -17.28 -7.86
C ASP A 503 -26.13 -17.49 -6.84
N SER A 504 -26.79 -18.63 -6.97
CA SER A 504 -27.86 -19.02 -6.04
C SER A 504 -27.28 -19.61 -4.77
N TYR A 505 -27.43 -18.88 -3.67
CA TYR A 505 -27.10 -19.34 -2.32
C TYR A 505 -28.35 -19.36 -1.45
N TRP A 506 -28.31 -20.07 -0.31
CA TRP A 506 -29.40 -20.11 0.64
C TRP A 506 -29.75 -18.70 1.20
N PHE A 507 -28.80 -17.76 1.22
CA PHE A 507 -28.99 -16.39 1.66
C PHE A 507 -29.46 -15.42 0.56
N ASN A 508 -29.84 -15.91 -0.60
CA ASN A 508 -30.53 -15.19 -1.69
C ASN A 508 -29.96 -13.81 -2.10
N PRO A 509 -28.66 -13.70 -2.44
CA PRO A 509 -28.07 -12.40 -2.80
C PRO A 509 -28.67 -11.82 -4.10
N LYS A 510 -29.17 -12.67 -5.01
CA LYS A 510 -29.83 -12.24 -6.23
C LYS A 510 -31.06 -11.38 -5.94
N LYS A 511 -31.91 -11.78 -4.97
CA LYS A 511 -33.08 -10.99 -4.57
C LYS A 511 -32.70 -9.64 -3.98
N THR A 512 -31.64 -9.60 -3.19
CA THR A 512 -31.10 -8.33 -2.65
C THR A 512 -30.60 -7.44 -3.78
N LYS A 513 -29.87 -8.00 -4.74
CA LYS A 513 -29.42 -7.25 -5.93
C LYS A 513 -30.59 -6.71 -6.77
N GLU A 514 -31.65 -7.52 -6.99
CA GLU A 514 -32.87 -7.08 -7.67
C GLU A 514 -33.53 -5.87 -7.01
N LEU A 515 -33.56 -5.80 -5.67
CA LEU A 515 -34.06 -4.62 -4.96
C LEU A 515 -33.25 -3.35 -5.26
N LEU A 516 -31.93 -3.50 -5.34
CA LEU A 516 -31.02 -2.42 -5.67
C LEU A 516 -31.15 -1.98 -7.15
N ASP A 517 -31.19 -2.93 -8.08
CA ASP A 517 -31.31 -2.66 -9.52
C ASP A 517 -32.64 -1.99 -9.88
N ASN A 518 -33.75 -2.44 -9.27
CA ASN A 518 -35.08 -1.89 -9.46
C ASN A 518 -35.26 -0.54 -8.74
N LYS A 519 -34.27 -0.11 -7.95
CA LYS A 519 -34.35 1.08 -7.11
C LYS A 519 -35.48 1.03 -6.07
N ASP A 520 -35.91 -0.19 -5.70
CA ASP A 520 -36.86 -0.39 -4.60
C ASP A 520 -36.25 0.08 -3.28
N ILE A 521 -34.92 0.02 -3.18
CA ILE A 521 -34.11 0.51 -2.06
C ILE A 521 -32.73 0.95 -2.56
N THR A 522 -32.14 1.95 -1.91
CA THR A 522 -30.74 2.33 -2.16
C THR A 522 -29.77 1.49 -1.33
N PRO A 523 -28.49 1.36 -1.74
CA PRO A 523 -27.48 0.67 -0.94
C PRO A 523 -27.38 1.19 0.50
N LEU A 524 -27.46 2.50 0.71
CA LEU A 524 -27.40 3.09 2.06
C LEU A 524 -28.64 2.82 2.90
N GLN A 525 -29.81 2.77 2.29
CA GLN A 525 -31.03 2.38 2.98
C GLN A 525 -30.97 0.92 3.41
N PHE A 526 -30.45 0.02 2.55
CA PHE A 526 -30.23 -1.38 2.90
C PHE A 526 -29.25 -1.50 4.06
N LEU A 527 -28.07 -0.86 3.96
CA LEU A 527 -27.07 -0.83 5.03
C LEU A 527 -27.65 -0.29 6.33
N ASN A 528 -28.55 0.70 6.27
CA ASN A 528 -29.22 1.23 7.46
C ASN A 528 -30.15 0.23 8.16
N CYS A 529 -30.60 -0.80 7.47
CA CYS A 529 -31.33 -1.92 8.08
C CYS A 529 -30.42 -2.96 8.73
N MET A 530 -29.13 -3.02 8.36
CA MET A 530 -28.16 -3.97 8.91
C MET A 530 -27.61 -3.49 10.25
N GLU A 531 -28.47 -3.48 11.26
CA GLU A 531 -28.13 -3.06 12.63
C GLU A 531 -27.61 -4.25 13.45
N GLY A 532 -26.89 -4.00 14.56
CA GLY A 532 -26.36 -5.04 15.42
C GLY A 532 -27.42 -5.98 16.03
N SER A 533 -28.70 -5.59 16.03
CA SER A 533 -29.83 -6.42 16.42
C SER A 533 -30.36 -7.32 15.31
N VAL A 534 -29.92 -7.13 14.05
CA VAL A 534 -30.35 -7.89 12.89
C VAL A 534 -29.38 -9.06 12.69
N THR A 535 -29.76 -10.23 13.17
CA THR A 535 -28.88 -11.40 13.27
C THR A 535 -29.25 -12.54 12.32
N ASP A 536 -30.29 -12.34 11.53
CA ASP A 536 -30.75 -13.27 10.51
C ASP A 536 -31.54 -12.52 9.43
N LEU A 537 -31.80 -13.24 8.36
CA LEU A 537 -32.47 -12.68 7.21
C LEU A 537 -33.94 -12.34 7.51
N HIS A 538 -34.64 -13.07 8.36
CA HIS A 538 -36.02 -12.77 8.72
C HIS A 538 -36.11 -11.38 9.37
N THR A 539 -35.29 -11.12 10.38
CA THR A 539 -35.21 -9.80 11.05
C THR A 539 -34.73 -8.70 10.10
N LEU A 540 -33.87 -9.01 9.13
CA LEU A 540 -33.48 -8.07 8.08
C LEU A 540 -34.69 -7.70 7.20
N ASN A 541 -35.47 -8.68 6.77
CA ASN A 541 -36.67 -8.46 5.96
C ASN A 541 -37.72 -7.61 6.71
N GLU A 542 -37.95 -7.88 7.99
CA GLU A 542 -38.84 -7.08 8.82
C GLU A 542 -38.38 -5.61 8.90
N LYS A 543 -37.08 -5.37 9.03
CA LYS A 543 -36.51 -4.01 9.06
C LYS A 543 -36.68 -3.29 7.72
N LEU A 544 -36.43 -4.01 6.60
CA LEU A 544 -36.62 -3.46 5.25
C LEU A 544 -38.08 -3.10 5.01
N THR A 545 -38.99 -3.97 5.40
CA THR A 545 -40.43 -3.74 5.26
C THR A 545 -40.89 -2.57 6.12
N SER A 546 -40.52 -2.56 7.39
CA SER A 546 -40.99 -1.53 8.34
C SER A 546 -40.44 -0.13 8.07
N LYS A 547 -39.18 -0.03 7.62
CA LYS A 547 -38.53 1.26 7.37
C LYS A 547 -38.76 1.82 5.95
N TYR A 548 -38.82 0.92 4.96
CA TYR A 548 -38.81 1.33 3.55
C TYR A 548 -39.92 0.69 2.71
N ASN A 549 -40.87 0.00 3.34
CA ASN A 549 -42.03 -0.63 2.70
C ASN A 549 -41.62 -1.62 1.58
N VAL A 550 -40.51 -2.34 1.78
CA VAL A 550 -40.06 -3.37 0.84
C VAL A 550 -40.98 -4.57 0.96
N SER A 551 -41.78 -4.82 -0.07
CA SER A 551 -42.80 -5.91 -0.07
C SER A 551 -42.23 -7.28 -0.46
N LYS A 552 -41.04 -7.35 -1.03
CA LYS A 552 -40.42 -8.60 -1.46
C LYS A 552 -39.87 -9.38 -0.27
N ASN A 553 -40.35 -10.61 -0.11
CA ASN A 553 -39.75 -11.53 0.85
C ASN A 553 -38.38 -12.01 0.34
N LEU A 554 -37.29 -11.75 1.08
CA LEU A 554 -35.95 -12.16 0.74
C LEU A 554 -35.72 -13.69 0.93
N TYR A 555 -36.72 -14.41 1.48
CA TYR A 555 -36.57 -15.76 2.02
C TYR A 555 -37.37 -16.85 1.35
N TYR A 556 -37.85 -16.73 0.16
CA TYR A 556 -38.43 -17.86 -0.59
C TYR A 556 -38.36 -17.70 -2.09
#